data_b554d5eeb22eed1a17da9caf2eb3d4c5
#
_entry.id   b554d5eeb22eed1a17da9caf2eb3d4c5
#
_cell.length_a   1.000
_cell.length_b   1.000
_cell.length_c   1.000
_cell.angle_alpha   90.00
_cell.angle_beta   90.00
_cell.angle_gamma   90.00
#
_symmetry.space_group_name_H-M   'P 1'
#
loop_
_entity.id
_entity.type
_entity.pdbx_description
1 polymer ?
#
loop_
_entity_poly.entity_id
_entity_poly.type
_entity_poly.pdbx_seq_one_letter_code
_entity_poly.pdbx_strand_id
1 'polypeptide(L)'
;MKKFDKERVLLAVAGPVLALAVAFALTAIVLLASGKNPVEPFTIMFEQATFSDIQVRIINQASLYYIAALAVAIGFRMNLFNIGVDGQYLLGAMITAIVGAHMDLPAALQIPLLMLTAICTGAFWASIVGVLKVTRGVSEVVSSIMLNAIATSVIGYLWLPNVFGVKVGNNNTTGEMAESGWVPGIDMGKAGEIYGLVLLAVLLGVGYWIVINRTRFGFDLRASGASESAAAASGVDPKRMVLTAMLISGGVAGLAGLPILLGDTHTYSLNFPTGIGFLGIGIALLGRNSPVGIAFAALLWAWLDKASPELDFHGYDKEIAVIMQGLIVLSVVVSYETVREWGLRRQQRRVGAELAAGNVLGADASDNNNVKKEVSGR
;
A
#
# COMPACT_ATOMS: atom_id res chain seq x y z
N MET A 1 18.94 -23.78 10.46
CA MET A 1 17.58 -23.73 9.90
C MET A 1 16.63 -23.30 11.02
N LYS A 2 16.07 -22.07 10.99
CA LYS A 2 15.04 -21.64 11.96
C LYS A 2 13.82 -22.52 11.78
N LYS A 3 13.42 -23.26 12.82
CA LYS A 3 12.13 -23.97 12.84
C LYS A 3 11.05 -22.96 12.43
N PHE A 4 10.27 -23.31 11.41
CA PHE A 4 9.08 -22.56 11.02
C PHE A 4 8.17 -22.47 12.26
N ASP A 5 8.07 -21.27 12.81
CA ASP A 5 7.24 -21.02 13.97
C ASP A 5 5.78 -20.98 13.48
N LYS A 6 5.13 -22.14 13.46
CA LYS A 6 3.76 -22.31 12.95
C LYS A 6 2.79 -21.33 13.61
N GLU A 7 3.03 -20.97 14.86
CA GLU A 7 2.19 -19.99 15.57
C GLU A 7 2.35 -18.58 15.00
N ARG A 8 3.57 -18.18 14.62
CA ARG A 8 3.78 -16.85 13.98
C ARG A 8 3.13 -16.76 12.61
N VAL A 9 3.21 -17.84 11.83
CA VAL A 9 2.54 -17.89 10.51
C VAL A 9 1.03 -17.86 10.70
N LEU A 10 0.50 -18.63 11.63
CA LEU A 10 -0.94 -18.65 11.93
C LEU A 10 -1.44 -17.26 12.35
N LEU A 11 -0.76 -16.59 13.26
CA LEU A 11 -1.10 -15.22 13.69
C LEU A 11 -0.93 -14.19 12.56
N ALA A 12 0.02 -14.42 11.66
CA ALA A 12 0.22 -13.54 10.51
C ALA A 12 -0.93 -13.60 9.52
N VAL A 13 -1.53 -14.77 9.32
CA VAL A 13 -2.64 -14.99 8.38
C VAL A 13 -4.00 -14.77 9.04
N ALA A 14 -4.13 -15.05 10.34
CA ALA A 14 -5.40 -14.94 11.06
C ALA A 14 -6.01 -13.54 11.02
N GLY A 15 -5.20 -12.48 11.13
CA GLY A 15 -5.68 -11.10 11.09
C GLY A 15 -6.37 -10.74 9.75
N PRO A 16 -5.68 -10.85 8.61
CA PRO A 16 -6.29 -10.62 7.30
C PRO A 16 -7.51 -11.50 7.00
N VAL A 17 -7.44 -12.80 7.34
CA VAL A 17 -8.58 -13.71 7.11
C VAL A 17 -9.78 -13.32 7.96
N LEU A 18 -9.58 -13.00 9.23
CA LEU A 18 -10.65 -12.52 10.11
C LEU A 18 -11.26 -11.20 9.60
N ALA A 19 -10.41 -10.28 9.15
CA ALA A 19 -10.86 -9.02 8.58
C ALA A 19 -11.75 -9.22 7.36
N LEU A 20 -11.34 -10.07 6.43
CA LEU A 20 -12.13 -10.41 5.24
C LEU A 20 -13.45 -11.09 5.62
N ALA A 21 -13.41 -12.07 6.55
CA ALA A 21 -14.61 -12.76 7.01
C ALA A 21 -15.64 -11.79 7.65
N VAL A 22 -15.15 -10.86 8.47
CA VAL A 22 -16.00 -9.82 9.08
C VAL A 22 -16.54 -8.87 8.02
N ALA A 23 -15.73 -8.43 7.05
CA ALA A 23 -16.15 -7.55 5.97
C ALA A 23 -17.24 -8.21 5.11
N PHE A 24 -17.05 -9.47 4.72
CA PHE A 24 -18.04 -10.23 3.97
C PHE A 24 -19.34 -10.43 4.77
N ALA A 25 -19.25 -10.73 6.06
CA ALA A 25 -20.42 -10.85 6.93
C ALA A 25 -21.20 -9.53 7.03
N LEU A 26 -20.49 -8.40 7.22
CA LEU A 26 -21.14 -7.08 7.26
C LEU A 26 -21.76 -6.71 5.92
N THR A 27 -21.08 -6.99 4.79
CA THR A 27 -21.67 -6.79 3.46
C THR A 27 -22.93 -7.64 3.27
N ALA A 28 -22.91 -8.90 3.70
CA ALA A 28 -24.07 -9.78 3.65
C ALA A 28 -25.26 -9.23 4.47
N ILE A 29 -24.99 -8.66 5.64
CA ILE A 29 -26.02 -8.02 6.48
C ILE A 29 -26.61 -6.81 5.77
N VAL A 30 -25.80 -5.96 5.14
CA VAL A 30 -26.26 -4.78 4.38
C VAL A 30 -27.16 -5.22 3.21
N LEU A 31 -26.75 -6.25 2.46
CA LEU A 31 -27.53 -6.78 1.33
C LEU A 31 -28.86 -7.37 1.78
N LEU A 32 -28.88 -8.15 2.85
CA LEU A 32 -30.11 -8.70 3.45
C LEU A 32 -31.06 -7.59 3.91
N ALA A 33 -30.51 -6.55 4.58
CA ALA A 33 -31.32 -5.40 5.01
C ALA A 33 -31.92 -4.62 3.82
N SER A 34 -31.27 -4.67 2.66
CA SER A 34 -31.74 -4.10 1.39
C SER A 34 -32.68 -5.04 0.61
N GLY A 35 -33.03 -6.20 1.19
CA GLY A 35 -33.90 -7.20 0.53
C GLY A 35 -33.24 -7.94 -0.62
N LYS A 36 -31.91 -7.91 -0.73
CA LYS A 36 -31.13 -8.54 -1.80
C LYS A 36 -30.46 -9.83 -1.33
N ASN A 37 -30.16 -10.73 -2.27
CA ASN A 37 -29.43 -11.96 -1.98
C ASN A 37 -27.98 -11.64 -1.59
N PRO A 38 -27.51 -12.08 -0.41
CA PRO A 38 -26.17 -11.73 0.06
C PRO A 38 -25.04 -12.49 -0.65
N VAL A 39 -25.33 -13.59 -1.36
CA VAL A 39 -24.32 -14.45 -2.00
C VAL A 39 -24.14 -14.11 -3.48
N GLU A 40 -25.22 -13.72 -4.14
CA GLU A 40 -25.27 -13.52 -5.58
C GLU A 40 -24.24 -12.51 -6.12
N PRO A 41 -24.00 -11.33 -5.50
CA PRO A 41 -22.98 -10.40 -5.97
C PRO A 41 -21.57 -11.01 -5.97
N PHE A 42 -21.26 -11.83 -5.00
CA PHE A 42 -19.97 -12.53 -4.96
C PHE A 42 -19.85 -13.55 -6.08
N THR A 43 -20.93 -14.31 -6.34
CA THR A 43 -20.93 -15.30 -7.42
C THR A 43 -20.72 -14.61 -8.77
N ILE A 44 -21.43 -13.53 -9.06
CA ILE A 44 -21.28 -12.72 -10.28
C ILE A 44 -19.83 -12.23 -10.42
N MET A 45 -19.26 -11.65 -9.36
CA MET A 45 -17.91 -11.13 -9.39
C MET A 45 -16.86 -12.24 -9.55
N PHE A 46 -17.07 -13.43 -8.99
CA PHE A 46 -16.19 -14.58 -9.20
C PHE A 46 -16.29 -15.14 -10.62
N GLU A 47 -17.49 -15.21 -11.20
CA GLU A 47 -17.68 -15.59 -12.59
C GLU A 47 -16.96 -14.62 -13.52
N GLN A 48 -17.08 -13.31 -13.30
CA GLN A 48 -16.35 -12.31 -14.07
C GLN A 48 -14.83 -12.50 -14.01
N ALA A 49 -14.29 -12.88 -12.87
CA ALA A 49 -12.85 -13.15 -12.74
C ALA A 49 -12.36 -14.37 -13.54
N THR A 50 -13.25 -15.19 -14.09
CA THR A 50 -12.88 -16.31 -14.96
C THR A 50 -12.58 -15.87 -16.41
N PHE A 51 -13.07 -14.70 -16.82
CA PHE A 51 -12.82 -14.16 -18.15
C PHE A 51 -11.41 -13.60 -18.27
N SER A 52 -10.72 -13.96 -19.36
CA SER A 52 -9.31 -13.63 -19.55
C SER A 52 -9.05 -12.12 -19.68
N ASP A 53 -9.97 -11.37 -20.28
CA ASP A 53 -9.88 -9.91 -20.39
C ASP A 53 -10.02 -9.22 -19.04
N ILE A 54 -10.90 -9.71 -18.17
CA ILE A 54 -11.04 -9.22 -16.79
C ILE A 54 -9.78 -9.55 -15.98
N GLN A 55 -9.18 -10.73 -16.16
CA GLN A 55 -7.93 -11.08 -15.50
C GLN A 55 -6.78 -10.15 -15.89
N VAL A 56 -6.66 -9.80 -17.16
CA VAL A 56 -5.67 -8.83 -17.64
C VAL A 56 -5.91 -7.45 -17.01
N ARG A 57 -7.16 -6.98 -16.99
CA ARG A 57 -7.54 -5.71 -16.34
C ARG A 57 -7.24 -5.72 -14.84
N ILE A 58 -7.49 -6.83 -14.15
CA ILE A 58 -7.16 -7.00 -12.73
C ILE A 58 -5.64 -6.89 -12.51
N ILE A 59 -4.82 -7.54 -13.31
CA ILE A 59 -3.36 -7.48 -13.20
C ILE A 59 -2.85 -6.06 -13.43
N ASN A 60 -3.32 -5.41 -14.48
CA ASN A 60 -2.96 -4.04 -14.81
C ASN A 60 -3.33 -3.07 -13.67
N GLN A 61 -4.57 -3.14 -13.18
CA GLN A 61 -5.04 -2.30 -12.07
C GLN A 61 -4.31 -2.59 -10.76
N ALA A 62 -4.04 -3.87 -10.47
CA ALA A 62 -3.31 -4.27 -9.28
C ALA A 62 -1.90 -3.69 -9.24
N SER A 63 -1.26 -3.47 -10.40
CA SER A 63 0.08 -2.86 -10.46
C SER A 63 0.08 -1.42 -9.94
N LEU A 64 -0.93 -0.61 -10.28
CA LEU A 64 -1.09 0.75 -9.77
C LEU A 64 -1.30 0.73 -8.24
N TYR A 65 -2.25 -0.08 -7.80
CA TYR A 65 -2.59 -0.22 -6.38
C TYR A 65 -1.39 -0.71 -5.56
N TYR A 66 -0.64 -1.65 -6.11
CA TYR A 66 0.54 -2.20 -5.47
C TYR A 66 1.63 -1.14 -5.27
N ILE A 67 1.96 -0.37 -6.31
CA ILE A 67 2.98 0.69 -6.22
C ILE A 67 2.55 1.76 -5.22
N ALA A 68 1.29 2.22 -5.27
CA ALA A 68 0.77 3.18 -4.32
C ALA A 68 0.81 2.66 -2.88
N ALA A 69 0.43 1.40 -2.66
CA ALA A 69 0.47 0.77 -1.35
C ALA A 69 1.90 0.55 -0.82
N LEU A 70 2.87 0.25 -1.70
CA LEU A 70 4.29 0.21 -1.32
C LEU A 70 4.79 1.59 -0.87
N ALA A 71 4.39 2.67 -1.56
CA ALA A 71 4.71 4.03 -1.17
C ALA A 71 4.21 4.36 0.24
N VAL A 72 2.94 4.02 0.52
CA VAL A 72 2.36 4.17 1.87
C VAL A 72 3.09 3.31 2.90
N ALA A 73 3.39 2.05 2.56
CA ALA A 73 4.03 1.11 3.47
C ALA A 73 5.44 1.56 3.90
N ILE A 74 6.17 2.31 3.05
CA ILE A 74 7.46 2.90 3.43
C ILE A 74 7.27 3.84 4.62
N GLY A 75 6.28 4.75 4.55
CA GLY A 75 5.94 5.65 5.65
C GLY A 75 5.55 4.88 6.92
N PHE A 76 4.68 3.89 6.79
CA PHE A 76 4.20 3.09 7.93
C PHE A 76 5.32 2.35 8.68
N ARG A 77 6.42 2.02 8.02
CA ARG A 77 7.59 1.42 8.70
C ARG A 77 8.25 2.37 9.70
N MET A 78 8.01 3.66 9.58
CA MET A 78 8.48 4.70 10.50
C MET A 78 7.34 5.33 11.32
N ASN A 79 6.16 4.72 11.36
CA ASN A 79 4.93 5.32 11.94
C ASN A 79 4.57 6.70 11.35
N LEU A 80 4.95 6.93 10.09
CA LEU A 80 4.56 8.12 9.34
C LEU A 80 3.39 7.80 8.42
N PHE A 81 2.39 8.67 8.44
CA PHE A 81 1.23 8.55 7.58
C PHE A 81 1.36 9.47 6.35
N ASN A 82 1.94 8.94 5.25
CA ASN A 82 1.96 9.67 3.98
C ASN A 82 0.59 9.52 3.29
N ILE A 83 -0.37 10.36 3.67
CA ILE A 83 -1.70 10.42 3.01
C ILE A 83 -1.58 11.20 1.68
N GLY A 84 -0.46 11.88 1.46
CA GLY A 84 -0.16 12.67 0.26
C GLY A 84 0.13 11.86 -1.00
N VAL A 85 0.15 10.53 -0.92
CA VAL A 85 0.43 9.64 -2.06
C VAL A 85 -0.47 9.96 -3.25
N ASP A 86 -1.73 10.35 -3.02
CA ASP A 86 -2.65 10.69 -4.11
C ASP A 86 -2.18 11.90 -4.91
N GLY A 87 -1.86 13.02 -4.26
CA GLY A 87 -1.32 14.21 -4.92
C GLY A 87 0.06 14.00 -5.54
N GLN A 88 0.92 13.20 -4.89
CA GLN A 88 2.25 12.85 -5.38
C GLN A 88 2.18 12.06 -6.69
N TYR A 89 1.29 11.08 -6.77
CA TYR A 89 1.07 10.26 -7.92
C TYR A 89 0.40 11.02 -9.08
N LEU A 90 -0.63 11.82 -8.80
CA LEU A 90 -1.33 12.59 -9.82
C LEU A 90 -0.42 13.67 -10.44
N LEU A 91 0.33 14.41 -9.62
CA LEU A 91 1.33 15.36 -10.11
C LEU A 91 2.46 14.65 -10.86
N GLY A 92 2.93 13.52 -10.33
CA GLY A 92 3.94 12.71 -11.02
C GLY A 92 3.49 12.31 -12.42
N ALA A 93 2.27 11.79 -12.57
CA ALA A 93 1.70 11.42 -13.85
C ALA A 93 1.50 12.65 -14.76
N MET A 94 0.95 13.76 -14.24
CA MET A 94 0.70 15.00 -14.98
C MET A 94 1.99 15.59 -15.55
N ILE A 95 3.01 15.79 -14.72
CA ILE A 95 4.29 16.35 -15.17
C ILE A 95 5.00 15.42 -16.14
N THR A 96 4.92 14.11 -15.90
CA THR A 96 5.48 13.11 -16.81
C THR A 96 4.78 13.14 -18.18
N ALA A 97 3.46 13.27 -18.21
CA ALA A 97 2.71 13.40 -19.46
C ALA A 97 3.07 14.68 -20.22
N ILE A 98 3.23 15.80 -19.52
CA ILE A 98 3.67 17.06 -20.13
C ILE A 98 5.07 16.90 -20.75
N VAL A 99 6.02 16.33 -20.02
CA VAL A 99 7.39 16.10 -20.52
C VAL A 99 7.37 15.15 -21.72
N GLY A 100 6.59 14.07 -21.64
CA GLY A 100 6.45 13.10 -22.73
C GLY A 100 5.83 13.67 -23.99
N ALA A 101 4.89 14.62 -23.87
CA ALA A 101 4.26 15.30 -25.00
C ALA A 101 5.15 16.37 -25.68
N HIS A 102 6.17 16.87 -24.97
CA HIS A 102 7.05 17.93 -25.48
C HIS A 102 8.46 17.45 -25.84
N MET A 103 8.78 16.21 -25.56
CA MET A 103 10.11 15.65 -25.82
C MET A 103 9.96 14.35 -26.65
N ASP A 104 10.81 14.22 -27.66
CA ASP A 104 10.91 13.03 -28.48
C ASP A 104 12.39 12.61 -28.58
N LEU A 105 12.78 11.75 -27.66
CA LEU A 105 14.11 11.16 -27.57
C LEU A 105 14.03 9.69 -27.96
N PRO A 106 15.14 9.02 -28.30
CA PRO A 106 15.13 7.56 -28.45
C PRO A 106 14.57 6.87 -27.20
N ALA A 107 13.77 5.82 -27.38
CA ALA A 107 13.04 5.15 -26.29
C ALA A 107 13.93 4.76 -25.09
N ALA A 108 15.19 4.35 -25.36
CA ALA A 108 16.17 4.02 -24.33
C ALA A 108 16.52 5.20 -23.39
N LEU A 109 16.30 6.43 -23.82
CA LEU A 109 16.49 7.64 -23.01
C LEU A 109 15.15 8.22 -22.53
N GLN A 110 14.12 8.16 -23.38
CA GLN A 110 12.81 8.72 -23.10
C GLN A 110 12.16 8.05 -21.90
N ILE A 111 12.08 6.72 -21.90
CA ILE A 111 11.42 5.97 -20.81
C ILE A 111 12.10 6.20 -19.44
N PRO A 112 13.43 6.07 -19.28
CA PRO A 112 14.11 6.43 -18.04
C PRO A 112 13.93 7.89 -17.61
N LEU A 113 13.91 8.83 -18.56
CA LEU A 113 13.66 10.25 -18.28
C LEU A 113 12.24 10.46 -17.70
N LEU A 114 11.23 9.84 -18.30
CA LEU A 114 9.85 9.91 -17.83
C LEU A 114 9.71 9.28 -16.44
N MET A 115 10.35 8.15 -16.18
CA MET A 115 10.39 7.53 -14.85
C MET A 115 11.08 8.43 -13.82
N LEU A 116 12.22 9.04 -14.18
CA LEU A 116 12.92 9.96 -13.31
C LEU A 116 12.09 11.20 -13.01
N THR A 117 11.40 11.73 -14.01
CA THR A 117 10.47 12.87 -13.86
C THR A 117 9.38 12.55 -12.83
N ALA A 118 8.75 11.38 -12.94
CA ALA A 118 7.73 10.93 -11.99
C ALA A 118 8.29 10.79 -10.56
N ILE A 119 9.47 10.16 -10.42
CA ILE A 119 10.15 10.01 -9.13
C ILE A 119 10.48 11.37 -8.51
N CYS A 120 11.10 12.27 -9.29
CA CYS A 120 11.50 13.57 -8.79
C CYS A 120 10.29 14.44 -8.40
N THR A 121 9.22 14.41 -9.20
CA THR A 121 7.98 15.16 -8.91
C THR A 121 7.32 14.65 -7.63
N GLY A 122 7.14 13.34 -7.51
CA GLY A 122 6.54 12.74 -6.31
C GLY A 122 7.39 12.96 -5.05
N ALA A 123 8.71 12.77 -5.16
CA ALA A 123 9.65 13.01 -4.07
C ALA A 123 9.68 14.49 -3.65
N PHE A 124 9.73 15.42 -4.60
CA PHE A 124 9.67 16.85 -4.33
C PHE A 124 8.39 17.22 -3.58
N TRP A 125 7.24 16.74 -4.05
CA TRP A 125 5.95 17.05 -3.40
C TRP A 125 5.87 16.48 -1.99
N ALA A 126 6.34 15.26 -1.77
CA ALA A 126 6.42 14.64 -0.46
C ALA A 126 7.43 15.33 0.48
N SER A 127 8.50 15.90 -0.07
CA SER A 127 9.52 16.60 0.72
C SER A 127 8.95 17.80 1.48
N ILE A 128 7.94 18.47 0.94
CA ILE A 128 7.28 19.59 1.59
C ILE A 128 6.68 19.15 2.93
N VAL A 129 5.97 18.01 2.95
CA VAL A 129 5.44 17.40 4.18
C VAL A 129 6.56 17.07 5.16
N GLY A 130 7.61 16.40 4.66
CA GLY A 130 8.76 16.02 5.48
C GLY A 130 9.47 17.21 6.12
N VAL A 131 9.69 18.28 5.36
CA VAL A 131 10.32 19.53 5.84
C VAL A 131 9.43 20.19 6.88
N LEU A 132 8.11 20.34 6.64
CA LEU A 132 7.18 20.94 7.60
C LEU A 132 7.16 20.16 8.93
N LYS A 133 7.17 18.82 8.87
CA LYS A 133 7.23 17.97 10.05
C LYS A 133 8.53 18.17 10.84
N VAL A 134 9.67 18.12 10.17
CA VAL A 134 10.98 18.18 10.82
C VAL A 134 11.31 19.58 11.38
N THR A 135 10.93 20.66 10.65
CA THR A 135 11.31 22.03 11.00
C THR A 135 10.27 22.74 11.85
N ARG A 136 8.98 22.45 11.67
CA ARG A 136 7.86 23.13 12.33
C ARG A 136 7.02 22.24 13.21
N GLY A 137 7.28 20.91 13.23
CA GLY A 137 6.49 19.97 14.01
C GLY A 137 5.05 19.78 13.52
N VAL A 138 4.74 20.20 12.28
CA VAL A 138 3.39 20.08 11.73
C VAL A 138 3.07 18.59 11.50
N SER A 139 1.81 18.21 11.78
CA SER A 139 1.34 16.83 11.50
C SER A 139 1.46 16.51 10.00
N GLU A 140 2.13 15.41 9.69
CA GLU A 140 2.26 14.91 8.32
C GLU A 140 0.90 14.53 7.72
N VAL A 141 -0.04 14.09 8.55
CA VAL A 141 -1.42 13.77 8.14
C VAL A 141 -2.12 15.02 7.60
N VAL A 142 -2.10 16.09 8.39
CA VAL A 142 -2.78 17.34 8.02
C VAL A 142 -2.12 17.96 6.79
N SER A 143 -0.79 18.10 6.81
CA SER A 143 -0.06 18.74 5.70
C SER A 143 -0.17 17.94 4.41
N SER A 144 -0.18 16.58 4.47
CA SER A 144 -0.32 15.76 3.26
C SER A 144 -1.72 15.80 2.67
N ILE A 145 -2.78 15.85 3.50
CA ILE A 145 -4.16 16.04 3.00
C ILE A 145 -4.31 17.41 2.34
N MET A 146 -3.78 18.46 2.95
CA MET A 146 -3.82 19.81 2.35
C MET A 146 -3.05 19.85 1.02
N LEU A 147 -1.90 19.21 0.95
CA LEU A 147 -1.12 19.14 -0.29
C LEU A 147 -1.82 18.33 -1.40
N ASN A 148 -2.65 17.34 -1.08
CA ASN A 148 -3.48 16.68 -2.10
C ASN A 148 -4.45 17.67 -2.75
N ALA A 149 -5.12 18.51 -1.95
CA ALA A 149 -6.02 19.54 -2.49
C ALA A 149 -5.26 20.60 -3.33
N ILE A 150 -4.07 20.99 -2.87
CA ILE A 150 -3.20 21.91 -3.63
C ILE A 150 -2.74 21.26 -4.94
N ALA A 151 -2.36 19.96 -4.91
CA ALA A 151 -1.96 19.21 -6.09
C ALA A 151 -3.07 19.20 -7.15
N THR A 152 -4.32 18.96 -6.75
CA THR A 152 -5.48 19.01 -7.65
C THR A 152 -5.64 20.40 -8.28
N SER A 153 -5.43 21.48 -7.51
CA SER A 153 -5.50 22.86 -8.02
C SER A 153 -4.36 23.16 -8.98
N VAL A 154 -3.14 22.68 -8.69
CA VAL A 154 -1.97 22.84 -9.59
C VAL A 154 -2.20 22.08 -10.90
N ILE A 155 -2.71 20.84 -10.84
CA ILE A 155 -3.07 20.06 -12.02
C ILE A 155 -4.12 20.78 -12.86
N GLY A 156 -5.18 21.32 -12.20
CA GLY A 156 -6.22 22.09 -12.88
C GLY A 156 -5.67 23.33 -13.61
N TYR A 157 -4.67 24.01 -13.03
CA TYR A 157 -4.00 25.12 -13.69
C TYR A 157 -3.14 24.67 -14.88
N LEU A 158 -2.32 23.64 -14.69
CA LEU A 158 -1.46 23.09 -15.75
C LEU A 158 -2.28 22.56 -16.94
N TRP A 159 -3.50 22.19 -16.71
CA TRP A 159 -4.42 21.61 -17.69
C TRP A 159 -5.15 22.66 -18.55
N LEU A 160 -4.95 23.95 -18.27
CA LEU A 160 -5.53 24.99 -19.10
C LEU A 160 -4.89 25.00 -20.50
N PRO A 161 -5.70 25.18 -21.58
CA PRO A 161 -5.19 25.17 -22.95
C PRO A 161 -4.11 26.20 -23.27
N ASN A 162 -4.05 27.30 -22.48
CA ASN A 162 -3.03 28.31 -22.60
C ASN A 162 -1.77 28.06 -21.73
N VAL A 163 -1.70 26.90 -21.05
CA VAL A 163 -0.54 26.46 -20.26
C VAL A 163 0.06 25.23 -20.92
N PHE A 164 -0.42 24.03 -20.59
CA PHE A 164 0.01 22.76 -21.16
C PHE A 164 -1.16 21.91 -21.66
N GLY A 165 -2.39 22.35 -21.46
CA GLY A 165 -3.57 21.63 -21.92
C GLY A 165 -3.75 21.71 -23.42
N VAL A 166 -4.16 20.60 -24.02
CA VAL A 166 -4.58 20.49 -25.42
C VAL A 166 -6.04 20.08 -25.44
N LYS A 167 -6.86 20.77 -26.23
CA LYS A 167 -8.29 20.44 -26.35
C LYS A 167 -8.45 19.34 -27.41
N VAL A 168 -8.95 18.18 -26.94
CA VAL A 168 -9.30 17.03 -27.81
C VAL A 168 -10.80 16.78 -27.68
N GLY A 169 -11.57 17.15 -28.70
CA GLY A 169 -13.03 17.15 -28.63
C GLY A 169 -13.56 18.08 -27.53
N ASN A 170 -14.31 17.55 -26.58
CA ASN A 170 -14.85 18.28 -25.43
C ASN A 170 -13.95 18.18 -24.17
N ASN A 171 -12.86 17.44 -24.22
CA ASN A 171 -11.98 17.21 -23.07
C ASN A 171 -10.65 17.94 -23.25
N ASN A 172 -10.08 18.41 -22.15
CA ASN A 172 -8.70 18.82 -22.10
C ASN A 172 -7.81 17.62 -21.79
N THR A 173 -6.64 17.55 -22.41
CA THR A 173 -5.60 16.55 -22.16
C THR A 173 -4.24 17.24 -22.15
N THR A 174 -3.16 16.54 -21.80
CA THR A 174 -1.78 17.04 -21.95
C THR A 174 -1.23 16.97 -23.38
N GLY A 175 -2.05 16.51 -24.32
CA GLY A 175 -1.56 16.04 -25.59
C GLY A 175 -1.02 14.61 -25.48
N GLU A 176 -0.88 13.97 -26.63
CA GLU A 176 -0.35 12.61 -26.71
C GLU A 176 1.18 12.63 -26.61
N MET A 177 1.74 11.69 -25.87
CA MET A 177 3.19 11.53 -25.76
C MET A 177 3.75 10.93 -27.04
N ALA A 178 5.01 11.27 -27.35
CA ALA A 178 5.74 10.63 -28.42
C ALA A 178 5.78 9.11 -28.26
N GLU A 179 5.66 8.35 -29.35
CA GLU A 179 5.67 6.88 -29.35
C GLU A 179 6.93 6.29 -28.69
N SER A 180 8.04 7.03 -28.72
CA SER A 180 9.29 6.67 -28.05
C SER A 180 9.15 6.59 -26.51
N GLY A 181 8.12 7.22 -25.94
CA GLY A 181 7.79 7.16 -24.50
C GLY A 181 6.84 6.01 -24.15
N TRP A 182 6.29 5.30 -25.14
CA TRP A 182 5.38 4.19 -24.88
C TRP A 182 6.13 2.96 -24.41
N VAL A 183 5.60 2.30 -23.41
CA VAL A 183 6.17 1.04 -22.92
C VAL A 183 5.30 -0.10 -23.44
N PRO A 184 5.82 -0.92 -24.37
CA PRO A 184 5.06 -2.03 -24.93
C PRO A 184 4.71 -3.02 -23.80
N GLY A 185 3.52 -3.56 -23.88
CA GLY A 185 3.06 -4.60 -22.99
C GLY A 185 3.22 -6.00 -23.58
N ILE A 186 2.62 -6.97 -22.92
CA ILE A 186 2.57 -8.36 -23.37
C ILE A 186 1.18 -8.59 -23.94
N ASP A 187 1.11 -8.80 -25.26
CA ASP A 187 -0.15 -9.11 -25.95
C ASP A 187 -0.65 -10.49 -25.53
N MET A 188 -1.84 -10.52 -24.94
CA MET A 188 -2.57 -11.73 -24.53
C MET A 188 -3.69 -12.08 -25.53
N GLY A 189 -3.59 -11.57 -26.75
CA GLY A 189 -4.55 -11.78 -27.83
C GLY A 189 -5.93 -11.19 -27.50
N LYS A 190 -6.98 -12.02 -27.50
CA LYS A 190 -8.35 -11.56 -27.21
C LYS A 190 -8.55 -11.03 -25.78
N ALA A 191 -7.63 -11.33 -24.87
CA ALA A 191 -7.70 -10.87 -23.48
C ALA A 191 -7.21 -9.43 -23.29
N GLY A 192 -6.59 -8.84 -24.32
CA GLY A 192 -5.98 -7.51 -24.25
C GLY A 192 -4.49 -7.57 -23.94
N GLU A 193 -3.94 -6.49 -23.40
CA GLU A 193 -2.51 -6.31 -23.19
C GLU A 193 -2.19 -6.13 -21.70
N ILE A 194 -1.22 -6.89 -21.19
CA ILE A 194 -0.65 -6.65 -19.86
C ILE A 194 0.41 -5.55 -20.02
N TYR A 195 0.26 -4.45 -19.27
CA TYR A 195 1.18 -3.31 -19.37
C TYR A 195 2.62 -3.73 -19.00
N GLY A 196 3.59 -3.32 -19.80
CA GLY A 196 4.99 -3.69 -19.56
C GLY A 196 5.52 -3.22 -18.21
N LEU A 197 5.01 -2.13 -17.67
CA LEU A 197 5.37 -1.61 -16.34
C LEU A 197 4.74 -2.39 -15.17
N VAL A 198 3.96 -3.45 -15.40
CA VAL A 198 3.64 -4.43 -14.34
C VAL A 198 4.93 -5.04 -13.79
N LEU A 199 5.95 -5.23 -14.64
CA LEU A 199 7.28 -5.67 -14.20
C LEU A 199 7.93 -4.66 -13.23
N LEU A 200 7.74 -3.36 -13.46
CA LEU A 200 8.21 -2.32 -12.54
C LEU A 200 7.60 -2.49 -11.14
N ALA A 201 6.31 -2.80 -11.05
CA ALA A 201 5.64 -3.06 -9.78
C ALA A 201 6.33 -4.22 -9.03
N VAL A 202 6.63 -5.32 -9.72
CA VAL A 202 7.35 -6.46 -9.14
C VAL A 202 8.74 -6.05 -8.67
N LEU A 203 9.50 -5.32 -9.49
CA LEU A 203 10.84 -4.84 -9.15
C LEU A 203 10.82 -3.90 -7.94
N LEU A 204 9.84 -3.01 -7.84
CA LEU A 204 9.65 -2.14 -6.69
C LEU A 204 9.32 -2.94 -5.42
N GLY A 205 8.52 -4.00 -5.52
CA GLY A 205 8.24 -4.90 -4.41
C GLY A 205 9.48 -5.63 -3.89
N VAL A 206 10.31 -6.13 -4.81
CA VAL A 206 11.60 -6.75 -4.45
C VAL A 206 12.55 -5.70 -3.85
N GLY A 207 12.64 -4.51 -4.47
CA GLY A 207 13.43 -3.39 -3.96
C GLY A 207 13.00 -2.97 -2.56
N TYR A 208 11.69 -2.83 -2.32
CA TYR A 208 11.12 -2.56 -1.01
C TYR A 208 11.55 -3.64 0.02
N TRP A 209 11.44 -4.92 -0.36
CA TRP A 209 11.84 -6.01 0.54
C TRP A 209 13.33 -5.93 0.90
N ILE A 210 14.19 -5.69 -0.10
CA ILE A 210 15.64 -5.56 0.11
C ILE A 210 15.92 -4.34 1.00
N VAL A 211 15.41 -3.16 0.65
CA VAL A 211 15.67 -1.91 1.37
C VAL A 211 15.21 -2.02 2.82
N ILE A 212 14.01 -2.48 3.07
CA ILE A 212 13.46 -2.54 4.41
C ILE A 212 14.08 -3.64 5.27
N ASN A 213 14.39 -4.82 4.70
CA ASN A 213 14.78 -5.98 5.51
C ASN A 213 16.28 -6.31 5.47
N ARG A 214 17.03 -5.79 4.47
CA ARG A 214 18.42 -6.18 4.23
C ARG A 214 19.41 -5.04 4.30
N THR A 215 18.95 -3.77 4.43
CA THR A 215 19.86 -2.61 4.49
C THR A 215 19.87 -1.98 5.87
N ARG A 216 20.97 -1.23 6.16
CA ARG A 216 21.10 -0.41 7.35
C ARG A 216 20.01 0.66 7.40
N PHE A 217 19.69 1.28 6.26
CA PHE A 217 18.61 2.26 6.17
C PHE A 217 17.28 1.70 6.68
N GLY A 218 16.88 0.49 6.23
CA GLY A 218 15.65 -0.14 6.69
C GLY A 218 15.66 -0.48 8.18
N PHE A 219 16.83 -0.79 8.76
CA PHE A 219 16.98 -0.96 10.21
C PHE A 219 16.76 0.37 10.94
N ASP A 220 17.48 1.43 10.53
CA ASP A 220 17.41 2.76 11.14
C ASP A 220 16.00 3.35 11.03
N LEU A 221 15.32 3.12 9.90
CA LEU A 221 13.93 3.52 9.68
C LEU A 221 12.98 2.89 10.70
N ARG A 222 13.07 1.57 10.89
CA ARG A 222 12.22 0.86 11.85
C ARG A 222 12.56 1.20 13.30
N ALA A 223 13.85 1.40 13.60
CA ALA A 223 14.30 1.82 14.92
C ALA A 223 13.74 3.21 15.29
N SER A 224 13.81 4.17 14.35
CA SER A 224 13.25 5.51 14.52
C SER A 224 11.71 5.47 14.68
N GLY A 225 11.03 4.59 13.94
CA GLY A 225 9.58 4.41 14.07
C GLY A 225 9.15 3.74 15.37
N ALA A 226 10.00 2.91 15.98
CA ALA A 226 9.72 2.27 17.26
C ALA A 226 9.91 3.23 18.43
N SER A 227 10.99 4.03 18.43
CA SER A 227 11.27 5.06 19.42
C SER A 227 12.30 6.05 18.90
N GLU A 228 11.89 7.30 18.70
CA GLU A 228 12.78 8.37 18.23
C GLU A 228 13.94 8.62 19.22
N SER A 229 13.66 8.61 20.52
CA SER A 229 14.65 8.83 21.58
C SER A 229 15.69 7.70 21.65
N ALA A 230 15.25 6.44 21.55
CA ALA A 230 16.15 5.29 21.56
C ALA A 230 17.01 5.23 20.28
N ALA A 231 16.45 5.58 19.12
CA ALA A 231 17.17 5.68 17.87
C ALA A 231 18.25 6.76 17.93
N ALA A 232 17.92 7.95 18.47
CA ALA A 232 18.87 9.04 18.67
C ALA A 232 20.01 8.65 19.61
N ALA A 233 19.71 7.96 20.71
CA ALA A 233 20.72 7.44 21.64
C ALA A 233 21.65 6.40 20.98
N SER A 234 21.17 5.71 19.94
CA SER A 234 21.94 4.75 19.15
C SER A 234 22.69 5.38 17.96
N GLY A 235 22.69 6.73 17.84
CA GLY A 235 23.39 7.46 16.79
C GLY A 235 22.63 7.59 15.46
N VAL A 236 21.34 7.23 15.44
CA VAL A 236 20.48 7.46 14.27
C VAL A 236 19.84 8.84 14.40
N ASP A 237 19.81 9.63 13.34
CA ASP A 237 19.12 10.93 13.29
C ASP A 237 17.67 10.73 12.85
N PRO A 238 16.67 10.79 13.75
CA PRO A 238 15.27 10.57 13.40
C PRO A 238 14.73 11.60 12.41
N LYS A 239 15.22 12.87 12.45
CA LYS A 239 14.77 13.93 11.54
C LYS A 239 15.18 13.63 10.10
N ARG A 240 16.41 13.15 9.90
CA ARG A 240 16.89 12.70 8.58
C ARG A 240 16.09 11.49 8.11
N MET A 241 15.77 10.56 9.01
CA MET A 241 14.95 9.38 8.66
C MET A 241 13.54 9.78 8.20
N VAL A 242 12.88 10.73 8.88
CA VAL A 242 11.58 11.28 8.44
C VAL A 242 11.68 11.84 7.02
N LEU A 243 12.67 12.70 6.77
CA LEU A 243 12.83 13.35 5.47
C LEU A 243 13.10 12.32 4.36
N THR A 244 14.02 11.39 4.60
CA THR A 244 14.38 10.35 3.62
C THR A 244 13.23 9.39 3.38
N ALA A 245 12.47 9.02 4.42
CA ALA A 245 11.30 8.17 4.29
C ALA A 245 10.23 8.84 3.42
N MET A 246 9.96 10.13 3.63
CA MET A 246 9.00 10.89 2.84
C MET A 246 9.46 11.04 1.38
N LEU A 247 10.76 11.31 1.14
CA LEU A 247 11.32 11.41 -0.21
C LEU A 247 11.19 10.09 -0.98
N ILE A 248 11.56 8.97 -0.35
CA ILE A 248 11.47 7.64 -1.00
C ILE A 248 10.00 7.26 -1.22
N SER A 249 9.15 7.47 -0.21
CA SER A 249 7.71 7.22 -0.31
C SER A 249 7.10 8.02 -1.46
N GLY A 250 7.39 9.33 -1.53
CA GLY A 250 6.89 10.19 -2.61
C GLY A 250 7.44 9.82 -3.98
N GLY A 251 8.72 9.46 -4.07
CA GLY A 251 9.32 9.00 -5.31
C GLY A 251 8.67 7.71 -5.84
N VAL A 252 8.38 6.75 -4.95
CA VAL A 252 7.64 5.53 -5.32
C VAL A 252 6.19 5.88 -5.68
N ALA A 253 5.55 6.80 -4.95
CA ALA A 253 4.19 7.26 -5.26
C ALA A 253 4.10 7.87 -6.68
N GLY A 254 5.09 8.69 -7.07
CA GLY A 254 5.15 9.27 -8.42
C GLY A 254 5.11 8.23 -9.54
N LEU A 255 5.67 7.04 -9.29
CA LEU A 255 5.67 5.94 -10.28
C LEU A 255 4.33 5.24 -10.41
N ALA A 256 3.39 5.39 -9.46
CA ALA A 256 2.16 4.61 -9.42
C ALA A 256 1.27 4.79 -10.66
N GLY A 257 1.27 5.98 -11.26
CA GLY A 257 0.49 6.26 -12.48
C GLY A 257 1.14 5.81 -13.79
N LEU A 258 2.43 5.47 -13.78
CA LEU A 258 3.16 5.18 -15.02
C LEU A 258 2.68 3.92 -15.77
N PRO A 259 2.27 2.82 -15.12
CA PRO A 259 1.76 1.66 -15.85
C PRO A 259 0.61 2.00 -16.79
N ILE A 260 -0.34 2.81 -16.34
CA ILE A 260 -1.46 3.25 -17.19
C ILE A 260 -1.04 4.35 -18.17
N LEU A 261 -0.21 5.30 -17.71
CA LEU A 261 0.19 6.45 -18.51
C LEU A 261 1.06 6.07 -19.71
N LEU A 262 2.07 5.19 -19.51
CA LEU A 262 3.01 4.80 -20.55
C LEU A 262 2.61 3.50 -21.29
N GLY A 263 1.65 2.74 -20.72
CA GLY A 263 1.22 1.46 -21.27
C GLY A 263 -0.15 1.48 -21.93
N ASP A 264 -0.96 2.52 -21.73
CA ASP A 264 -2.35 2.52 -22.19
C ASP A 264 -2.82 3.89 -22.71
N THR A 265 -2.88 4.88 -21.81
CA THR A 265 -3.53 6.15 -22.16
C THR A 265 -2.65 7.09 -22.96
N HIS A 266 -1.36 7.03 -22.80
CA HIS A 266 -0.34 7.89 -23.45
C HIS A 266 -0.59 9.39 -23.31
N THR A 267 -1.57 9.77 -22.48
CA THR A 267 -1.97 11.14 -22.18
C THR A 267 -2.59 11.25 -20.81
N TYR A 268 -2.42 12.38 -20.15
CA TYR A 268 -3.14 12.64 -18.92
C TYR A 268 -4.46 13.34 -19.24
N SER A 269 -5.56 12.77 -18.78
CA SER A 269 -6.93 13.26 -19.04
C SER A 269 -7.77 13.30 -17.77
N LEU A 270 -8.99 13.87 -17.85
CA LEU A 270 -9.94 13.92 -16.72
C LEU A 270 -10.30 12.54 -16.18
N ASN A 271 -10.22 11.52 -17.03
CA ASN A 271 -10.52 10.14 -16.66
C ASN A 271 -9.34 9.43 -15.99
N PHE A 272 -8.21 10.15 -15.73
CA PHE A 272 -7.09 9.55 -15.04
C PHE A 272 -7.51 9.15 -13.62
N PRO A 273 -7.23 7.94 -13.17
CA PRO A 273 -7.75 7.43 -11.90
C PRO A 273 -7.37 8.34 -10.72
N THR A 274 -8.28 8.57 -9.79
CA THR A 274 -8.06 9.38 -8.57
C THR A 274 -8.35 8.53 -7.33
N GLY A 275 -7.85 8.96 -6.16
CA GLY A 275 -8.10 8.28 -4.89
C GLY A 275 -7.24 7.03 -4.65
N ILE A 276 -6.33 6.70 -5.56
CA ILE A 276 -5.47 5.50 -5.45
C ILE A 276 -4.55 5.60 -4.23
N GLY A 277 -4.11 6.79 -3.86
CA GLY A 277 -3.31 7.01 -2.66
C GLY A 277 -4.05 6.62 -1.39
N PHE A 278 -5.33 6.93 -1.29
CA PHE A 278 -6.17 6.53 -0.16
C PHE A 278 -6.42 5.01 -0.14
N LEU A 279 -6.72 4.42 -1.30
CA LEU A 279 -6.86 2.96 -1.42
C LEU A 279 -5.57 2.24 -1.04
N GLY A 280 -4.41 2.82 -1.39
CA GLY A 280 -3.09 2.31 -1.01
C GLY A 280 -2.91 2.15 0.50
N ILE A 281 -3.53 3.02 1.33
CA ILE A 281 -3.52 2.89 2.79
C ILE A 281 -4.20 1.59 3.23
N GLY A 282 -5.43 1.35 2.76
CA GLY A 282 -6.18 0.13 3.07
C GLY A 282 -5.46 -1.14 2.60
N ILE A 283 -4.91 -1.10 1.39
CA ILE A 283 -4.15 -2.21 0.79
C ILE A 283 -2.86 -2.49 1.58
N ALA A 284 -2.11 -1.45 1.99
CA ALA A 284 -0.90 -1.60 2.79
C ALA A 284 -1.20 -2.19 4.17
N LEU A 285 -2.28 -1.75 4.83
CA LEU A 285 -2.73 -2.28 6.11
C LEU A 285 -3.18 -3.73 6.00
N LEU A 286 -4.03 -4.08 5.02
CA LEU A 286 -4.46 -5.45 4.77
C LEU A 286 -3.27 -6.36 4.49
N GLY A 287 -2.31 -5.88 3.68
CA GLY A 287 -1.04 -6.56 3.37
C GLY A 287 -0.02 -6.56 4.51
N ARG A 288 -0.33 -5.93 5.67
CA ARG A 288 0.54 -5.80 6.85
C ARG A 288 1.90 -5.21 6.53
N ASN A 289 1.96 -4.28 5.61
CA ASN A 289 3.19 -3.66 5.11
C ASN A 289 4.24 -4.68 4.63
N SER A 290 3.82 -5.89 4.26
CA SER A 290 4.66 -6.92 3.64
C SER A 290 4.49 -6.87 2.12
N PRO A 291 5.56 -6.89 1.31
CA PRO A 291 5.41 -6.78 -0.14
C PRO A 291 4.54 -7.88 -0.75
N VAL A 292 4.65 -9.10 -0.26
CA VAL A 292 3.80 -10.23 -0.70
C VAL A 292 2.35 -10.02 -0.26
N GLY A 293 2.13 -9.62 1.00
CA GLY A 293 0.78 -9.33 1.52
C GLY A 293 0.12 -8.18 0.77
N ILE A 294 0.87 -7.11 0.46
CA ILE A 294 0.39 -5.96 -0.34
C ILE A 294 0.02 -6.42 -1.75
N ALA A 295 0.77 -7.35 -2.37
CA ALA A 295 0.45 -7.87 -3.69
C ALA A 295 -0.91 -8.60 -3.70
N PHE A 296 -1.16 -9.48 -2.72
CA PHE A 296 -2.46 -10.14 -2.58
C PHE A 296 -3.60 -9.15 -2.29
N ALA A 297 -3.35 -8.16 -1.44
CA ALA A 297 -4.33 -7.12 -1.15
C ALA A 297 -4.63 -6.26 -2.38
N ALA A 298 -3.62 -5.89 -3.17
CA ALA A 298 -3.78 -5.14 -4.42
C ALA A 298 -4.58 -5.92 -5.47
N LEU A 299 -4.32 -7.23 -5.61
CA LEU A 299 -5.10 -8.10 -6.47
C LEU A 299 -6.56 -8.22 -6.02
N LEU A 300 -6.81 -8.35 -4.71
CA LEU A 300 -8.17 -8.37 -4.16
C LEU A 300 -8.91 -7.06 -4.48
N TRP A 301 -8.25 -5.90 -4.27
CA TRP A 301 -8.84 -4.60 -4.58
C TRP A 301 -9.14 -4.44 -6.07
N ALA A 302 -8.19 -4.83 -6.91
CA ALA A 302 -8.35 -4.77 -8.36
C ALA A 302 -9.48 -5.70 -8.85
N TRP A 303 -9.63 -6.87 -8.24
CA TRP A 303 -10.76 -7.76 -8.51
C TRP A 303 -12.09 -7.11 -8.13
N LEU A 304 -12.22 -6.53 -6.93
CA LEU A 304 -13.41 -5.82 -6.52
C LEU A 304 -13.76 -4.68 -7.50
N ASP A 305 -12.75 -3.91 -7.94
CA ASP A 305 -12.92 -2.78 -8.84
C ASP A 305 -13.31 -3.21 -10.27
N LYS A 306 -12.66 -4.25 -10.82
CA LYS A 306 -12.86 -4.66 -12.22
C LYS A 306 -14.00 -5.65 -12.42
N ALA A 307 -14.41 -6.40 -11.40
CA ALA A 307 -15.53 -7.32 -11.49
C ALA A 307 -16.88 -6.66 -11.09
N SER A 308 -16.88 -5.57 -10.33
CA SER A 308 -18.10 -4.93 -9.84
C SER A 308 -19.00 -4.28 -10.91
N PRO A 309 -18.50 -3.75 -12.06
CA PRO A 309 -19.39 -3.17 -13.06
C PRO A 309 -20.46 -4.13 -13.60
N GLU A 310 -20.19 -5.44 -13.55
CA GLU A 310 -21.16 -6.47 -13.95
C GLU A 310 -22.38 -6.53 -13.03
N LEU A 311 -22.24 -6.11 -11.79
CA LEU A 311 -23.34 -6.07 -10.82
C LEU A 311 -24.51 -5.20 -11.30
N ASP A 312 -24.22 -4.08 -12.00
CA ASP A 312 -25.24 -3.17 -12.53
C ASP A 312 -26.20 -3.91 -13.51
N PHE A 313 -25.67 -4.84 -14.32
CA PHE A 313 -26.47 -5.61 -15.25
C PHE A 313 -27.36 -6.66 -14.59
N HIS A 314 -27.06 -7.02 -13.32
CA HIS A 314 -27.82 -8.00 -12.53
C HIS A 314 -28.71 -7.33 -11.47
N GLY A 315 -28.92 -6.01 -11.54
CA GLY A 315 -29.79 -5.26 -10.62
C GLY A 315 -29.17 -5.02 -9.24
N TYR A 316 -27.86 -5.13 -9.12
CA TYR A 316 -27.08 -4.72 -7.95
C TYR A 316 -26.28 -3.46 -8.31
N ASP A 317 -26.29 -2.48 -7.42
CA ASP A 317 -25.47 -1.29 -7.62
C ASP A 317 -23.97 -1.65 -7.51
N LYS A 318 -23.15 -1.23 -8.47
CA LYS A 318 -21.67 -1.45 -8.45
C LYS A 318 -21.00 -0.83 -7.21
N GLU A 319 -21.65 0.15 -6.60
CA GLU A 319 -21.22 0.78 -5.35
C GLU A 319 -21.13 -0.21 -4.18
N ILE A 320 -21.75 -1.39 -4.30
CA ILE A 320 -21.58 -2.51 -3.36
C ILE A 320 -20.09 -2.85 -3.19
N ALA A 321 -19.31 -2.84 -4.27
CA ALA A 321 -17.88 -3.07 -4.19
C ALA A 321 -17.16 -1.97 -3.39
N VAL A 322 -17.55 -0.71 -3.52
CA VAL A 322 -17.00 0.41 -2.75
C VAL A 322 -17.34 0.25 -1.26
N ILE A 323 -18.59 -0.16 -0.95
CA ILE A 323 -18.99 -0.48 0.42
C ILE A 323 -18.15 -1.63 0.98
N MET A 324 -17.95 -2.70 0.19
CA MET A 324 -17.09 -3.83 0.58
C MET A 324 -15.65 -3.38 0.86
N GLN A 325 -15.07 -2.55 0.00
CA GLN A 325 -13.73 -1.99 0.21
C GLN A 325 -13.65 -1.20 1.52
N GLY A 326 -14.62 -0.34 1.81
CA GLY A 326 -14.69 0.40 3.06
C GLY A 326 -14.82 -0.51 4.28
N LEU A 327 -15.68 -1.53 4.21
CA LEU A 327 -15.85 -2.53 5.27
C LEU A 327 -14.59 -3.38 5.47
N ILE A 328 -13.87 -3.71 4.40
CA ILE A 328 -12.58 -4.42 4.49
C ILE A 328 -11.58 -3.55 5.26
N VAL A 329 -11.42 -2.26 4.91
CA VAL A 329 -10.49 -1.36 5.61
C VAL A 329 -10.84 -1.28 7.10
N LEU A 330 -12.11 -1.04 7.43
CA LEU A 330 -12.57 -0.96 8.81
C LEU A 330 -12.31 -2.27 9.57
N SER A 331 -12.66 -3.40 8.96
CA SER A 331 -12.47 -4.73 9.53
C SER A 331 -11.00 -5.07 9.75
N VAL A 332 -10.11 -4.62 8.85
CA VAL A 332 -8.65 -4.79 8.99
C VAL A 332 -8.14 -4.05 10.22
N VAL A 333 -8.53 -2.79 10.41
CA VAL A 333 -8.11 -1.98 11.55
C VAL A 333 -8.54 -2.63 12.86
N VAL A 334 -9.82 -3.03 12.96
CA VAL A 334 -10.38 -3.69 14.15
C VAL A 334 -9.72 -5.06 14.41
N SER A 335 -9.60 -5.88 13.35
CA SER A 335 -9.05 -7.23 13.48
C SER A 335 -7.55 -7.21 13.83
N TYR A 336 -6.81 -6.24 13.30
CA TYR A 336 -5.38 -6.11 13.62
C TYR A 336 -5.16 -5.86 15.12
N GLU A 337 -5.91 -4.93 15.72
CA GLU A 337 -5.77 -4.64 17.15
C GLU A 337 -6.25 -5.82 18.01
N THR A 338 -7.36 -6.45 17.65
CA THR A 338 -7.89 -7.63 18.35
C THR A 338 -6.88 -8.79 18.34
N VAL A 339 -6.29 -9.11 17.19
CA VAL A 339 -5.29 -10.19 17.06
C VAL A 339 -4.00 -9.84 17.80
N ARG A 340 -3.59 -8.58 17.77
CA ARG A 340 -2.42 -8.09 18.50
C ARG A 340 -2.62 -8.23 20.01
N GLU A 341 -3.74 -7.75 20.55
CA GLU A 341 -4.07 -7.89 21.96
C GLU A 341 -4.14 -9.37 22.39
N TRP A 342 -4.80 -10.20 21.59
CA TRP A 342 -4.88 -11.63 21.87
C TRP A 342 -3.49 -12.28 21.90
N GLY A 343 -2.62 -11.94 20.96
CA GLY A 343 -1.23 -12.39 20.94
C GLY A 343 -0.44 -11.99 22.17
N LEU A 344 -0.58 -10.72 22.62
CA LEU A 344 0.08 -10.21 23.83
C LEU A 344 -0.43 -10.90 25.09
N ARG A 345 -1.74 -11.08 25.24
CA ARG A 345 -2.35 -11.78 26.39
C ARG A 345 -1.90 -13.24 26.46
N ARG A 346 -1.77 -13.91 25.30
CA ARG A 346 -1.29 -15.29 25.22
C ARG A 346 0.20 -15.39 25.61
N GLN A 347 1.02 -14.44 25.17
CA GLN A 347 2.42 -14.38 25.53
C GLN A 347 2.62 -14.11 27.02
N GLN A 348 1.85 -13.18 27.60
CA GLN A 348 1.87 -12.90 29.05
C GLN A 348 1.50 -14.14 29.87
N ARG A 349 0.44 -14.87 29.45
CA ARG A 349 0.04 -16.12 30.13
C ARG A 349 1.14 -17.17 30.08
N ARG A 350 1.84 -17.29 28.93
CA ARG A 350 2.93 -18.27 28.78
C ARG A 350 4.12 -17.92 29.64
N VAL A 351 4.56 -16.65 29.63
CA VAL A 351 5.64 -16.18 30.50
C VAL A 351 5.25 -16.31 31.98
N GLY A 352 4.02 -15.97 32.36
CA GLY A 352 3.53 -16.19 33.73
C GLY A 352 3.55 -17.67 34.15
N ALA A 353 3.16 -18.58 33.26
CA ALA A 353 3.22 -20.01 33.53
C ALA A 353 4.66 -20.54 33.65
N GLU A 354 5.58 -20.05 32.80
CA GLU A 354 7.00 -20.42 32.87
C GLU A 354 7.66 -19.90 34.15
N LEU A 355 7.34 -18.69 34.60
CA LEU A 355 7.81 -18.12 35.88
C LEU A 355 7.23 -18.88 37.09
N ALA A 356 5.95 -19.23 37.05
CA ALA A 356 5.33 -20.02 38.10
C ALA A 356 5.96 -21.43 38.22
N ALA A 357 6.22 -22.09 37.07
CA ALA A 357 6.90 -23.38 37.03
C ALA A 357 8.37 -23.28 37.52
N GLY A 358 9.08 -22.21 37.16
CA GLY A 358 10.44 -21.95 37.62
C GLY A 358 10.52 -21.69 39.14
N ASN A 359 9.54 -20.99 39.69
CA ASN A 359 9.43 -20.76 41.15
C ASN A 359 9.14 -22.04 41.93
N VAL A 360 8.29 -22.94 41.39
CA VAL A 360 8.01 -24.26 41.99
C VAL A 360 9.28 -25.11 41.98
N LEU A 361 10.02 -25.17 40.92
CA LEU A 361 11.30 -25.91 40.86
C LEU A 361 12.39 -25.31 41.76
N GLY A 362 12.39 -23.98 41.94
CA GLY A 362 13.29 -23.29 42.88
C GLY A 362 12.93 -23.53 44.37
N ALA A 363 11.65 -23.63 44.67
CA ALA A 363 11.16 -23.94 46.02
C ALA A 363 11.49 -25.40 46.41
N ASP A 364 11.25 -26.36 45.53
CA ASP A 364 11.60 -27.78 45.75
C ASP A 364 13.11 -27.98 45.90
N ALA A 365 13.94 -27.21 45.20
CA ALA A 365 15.41 -27.28 45.32
C ALA A 365 15.90 -26.68 46.67
N SER A 366 15.22 -25.68 47.19
CA SER A 366 15.54 -25.07 48.51
C SER A 366 15.13 -25.96 49.69
N ASP A 367 13.99 -26.66 49.61
CA ASP A 367 13.53 -27.58 50.61
C ASP A 367 14.43 -28.84 50.67
N ASN A 368 14.85 -29.37 49.52
CA ASN A 368 15.77 -30.53 49.46
C ASN A 368 17.17 -30.20 50.05
N ASN A 369 17.62 -28.97 49.96
CA ASN A 369 18.89 -28.51 50.55
C ASN A 369 18.78 -28.31 52.09
N ASN A 370 17.61 -27.91 52.62
CA ASN A 370 17.38 -27.80 54.03
C ASN A 370 17.26 -29.17 54.71
N VAL A 371 16.57 -30.13 54.09
CA VAL A 371 16.48 -31.50 54.58
C VAL A 371 17.85 -32.21 54.62
N LYS A 372 18.72 -31.98 53.63
CA LYS A 372 20.09 -32.51 53.66
C LYS A 372 20.99 -31.92 54.74
N LYS A 373 20.79 -30.66 55.15
CA LYS A 373 21.53 -30.03 56.26
C LYS A 373 21.08 -30.51 57.62
N GLU A 374 19.81 -30.85 57.80
CA GLU A 374 19.32 -31.43 59.07
C GLU A 374 19.75 -32.88 59.28
N VAL A 375 19.90 -33.66 58.22
CA VAL A 375 20.36 -35.09 58.31
C VAL A 375 21.86 -35.22 58.48
N SER A 376 22.66 -34.18 58.08
CA SER A 376 24.13 -34.15 58.21
C SER A 376 24.63 -33.60 59.54
N GLY A 377 23.75 -33.11 60.40
CA GLY A 377 24.06 -32.49 61.69
C GLY A 377 23.74 -33.37 62.91
N ARG A 378 23.54 -34.71 62.71
CA ARG A 378 23.41 -35.69 63.80
C ARG A 378 24.55 -36.69 63.79
#